data_de3195b609a4e6cf388fe999005f47db
#
_entry.id   de3195b609a4e6cf388fe999005f47db
#
_cell.length_a   1.000
_cell.length_b   1.000
_cell.length_c   1.000
_cell.angle_alpha   90.00
_cell.angle_beta   90.00
_cell.angle_gamma   90.00
#
_symmetry.space_group_name_H-M   'P 1'
#
loop_
_entity.id
_entity.type
_entity.pdbx_description
1 polymer ?
#
loop_
_entity_poly.entity_id
_entity_poly.type
_entity_poly.pdbx_seq_one_letter_code
_entity_poly.pdbx_strand_id
1 'polypeptide(L)'
;NTIKCMGKFRGAQMKLSSISSSSKGNCILVENNNSSILVDVGISRKKAEEGLEFFGKKPENIDGIVITHEHSDHIKGLGVFLRKYQVPVYATEGTINCILNNKTVGKVDSDLFNVIKPDRDFSIKDIELLPLHISHDAADPVCYRFFEKEKSCAVVTDLGEYDDKLVSSLQNLDAALIESNHDVNMLQTGPYPYSLKQRIWGNKGHLSNEACGRLLNRLLSDRLKHILLGH
;
A
#
# COMPACT_ATOMS: atom_id res chain seq x y z
N ASN A 1 -9.20 15.55 1.90
CA ASN A 1 -9.41 15.55 0.45
C ASN A 1 -9.07 14.16 -0.06
N THR A 2 -10.08 13.41 -0.51
CA THR A 2 -9.90 12.09 -1.10
C THR A 2 -9.52 12.32 -2.57
N ILE A 3 -8.26 12.06 -2.93
CA ILE A 3 -7.84 12.12 -4.33
C ILE A 3 -8.30 10.82 -4.98
N LYS A 4 -9.30 10.93 -5.86
CA LYS A 4 -9.85 9.82 -6.63
C LYS A 4 -9.20 9.82 -8.01
N CYS A 5 -8.07 9.11 -8.16
CA CYS A 5 -7.41 8.93 -9.46
C CYS A 5 -7.60 7.49 -9.94
N MET A 6 -8.04 7.35 -11.18
CA MET A 6 -8.15 6.07 -11.89
C MET A 6 -7.14 6.01 -13.01
N GLY A 7 -6.24 5.04 -12.98
CA GLY A 7 -5.48 4.62 -14.15
C GLY A 7 -6.20 3.46 -14.87
N LYS A 8 -6.76 3.67 -16.07
CA LYS A 8 -7.31 2.59 -16.90
C LYS A 8 -6.27 2.14 -17.91
N PHE A 9 -5.99 0.86 -17.95
CA PHE A 9 -5.07 0.25 -18.92
C PHE A 9 -5.85 -0.34 -20.10
N ARG A 10 -5.39 -0.13 -21.35
CA ARG A 10 -5.95 -0.80 -22.54
C ARG A 10 -5.36 -2.21 -22.66
N GLY A 11 -6.20 -3.23 -22.75
CA GLY A 11 -5.81 -4.63 -22.92
C GLY A 11 -6.12 -5.50 -21.70
N ALA A 12 -5.13 -6.00 -20.96
CA ALA A 12 -5.37 -6.62 -19.64
C ALA A 12 -5.94 -5.56 -18.71
N GLN A 13 -7.04 -5.88 -17.97
CA GLN A 13 -7.80 -4.86 -17.25
C GLN A 13 -7.34 -4.69 -15.80
N MET A 14 -6.03 -4.72 -15.53
CA MET A 14 -5.54 -4.36 -14.21
C MET A 14 -5.79 -2.87 -13.93
N LYS A 15 -6.34 -2.55 -12.77
CA LYS A 15 -6.62 -1.18 -12.34
C LYS A 15 -6.03 -0.95 -10.95
N LEU A 16 -5.46 0.22 -10.77
CA LEU A 16 -4.94 0.72 -9.49
C LEU A 16 -5.75 1.96 -9.10
N SER A 17 -6.44 1.91 -7.96
CA SER A 17 -7.33 2.97 -7.52
C SER A 17 -7.08 3.32 -6.07
N SER A 18 -6.84 4.60 -5.77
CA SER A 18 -6.68 5.08 -4.39
C SER A 18 -8.04 5.44 -3.80
N ILE A 19 -8.49 4.69 -2.80
CA ILE A 19 -9.64 5.07 -1.96
C ILE A 19 -9.20 6.15 -0.98
N SER A 20 -8.03 5.97 -0.39
CA SER A 20 -7.39 6.93 0.50
C SER A 20 -5.87 6.68 0.51
N SER A 21 -5.08 7.75 0.51
CA SER A 21 -3.62 7.65 0.70
C SER A 21 -3.12 8.89 1.43
N SER A 22 -2.86 8.77 2.71
CA SER A 22 -2.38 9.86 3.57
C SER A 22 -1.98 9.33 4.94
N SER A 23 -1.22 10.08 5.72
CA SER A 23 -0.92 9.83 7.14
C SER A 23 -2.16 9.71 8.05
N LYS A 24 -3.36 9.94 7.53
CA LYS A 24 -4.64 9.73 8.25
C LYS A 24 -5.31 8.41 7.94
N GLY A 25 -4.85 7.71 6.89
CA GLY A 25 -5.35 6.39 6.54
C GLY A 25 -5.16 6.04 5.08
N ASN A 26 -4.68 4.85 4.85
CA ASN A 26 -4.38 4.26 3.54
C ASN A 26 -5.35 3.12 3.23
N CYS A 27 -5.83 3.07 2.01
CA CYS A 27 -6.67 2.01 1.48
C CYS A 27 -6.65 2.10 -0.04
N ILE A 28 -6.02 1.16 -0.70
CA ILE A 28 -5.81 1.15 -2.14
C ILE A 28 -6.49 -0.09 -2.72
N LEU A 29 -7.20 0.05 -3.83
CA LEU A 29 -7.82 -1.05 -4.55
C LEU A 29 -6.98 -1.40 -5.78
N VAL A 30 -6.55 -2.65 -5.85
CA VAL A 30 -5.96 -3.26 -7.04
C VAL A 30 -6.92 -4.32 -7.56
N GLU A 31 -7.28 -4.23 -8.82
CA GLU A 31 -8.27 -5.14 -9.40
C GLU A 31 -7.97 -5.50 -10.86
N ASN A 32 -8.48 -6.65 -11.25
CA ASN A 32 -8.67 -7.00 -12.65
C ASN A 32 -10.14 -7.40 -12.90
N ASN A 33 -10.42 -8.14 -13.98
CA ASN A 33 -11.79 -8.56 -14.29
C ASN A 33 -12.38 -9.53 -13.26
N ASN A 34 -11.53 -10.35 -12.61
CA ASN A 34 -11.95 -11.50 -11.81
C ASN A 34 -11.61 -11.33 -10.32
N SER A 35 -10.63 -10.47 -10.01
CA SER A 35 -10.07 -10.34 -8.67
C SER A 35 -10.05 -8.90 -8.19
N SER A 36 -10.23 -8.71 -6.90
CA SER A 36 -10.19 -7.40 -6.23
C SER A 36 -9.45 -7.54 -4.90
N ILE A 37 -8.37 -6.79 -4.74
CA ILE A 37 -7.48 -6.83 -3.59
C ILE A 37 -7.41 -5.44 -2.97
N LEU A 38 -7.55 -5.35 -1.66
CA LEU A 38 -7.24 -4.13 -0.91
C LEU A 38 -5.78 -4.17 -0.43
N VAL A 39 -5.08 -3.06 -0.60
CA VAL A 39 -3.82 -2.80 0.09
C VAL A 39 -4.13 -1.87 1.24
N ASP A 40 -3.95 -2.37 2.44
CA ASP A 40 -4.27 -1.74 3.73
C ASP A 40 -5.77 -1.38 3.92
N VAL A 41 -6.17 -1.27 5.19
CA VAL A 41 -7.48 -0.77 5.63
C VAL A 41 -7.27 0.20 6.78
N GLY A 42 -6.55 1.28 6.50
CA GLY A 42 -6.22 2.34 7.46
C GLY A 42 -7.29 3.41 7.63
N ILE A 43 -8.46 3.24 7.01
CA ILE A 43 -9.61 4.12 7.12
C ILE A 43 -10.78 3.39 7.81
N SER A 44 -11.78 4.14 8.27
CA SER A 44 -12.96 3.48 8.86
C SER A 44 -13.65 2.56 7.87
N ARG A 45 -14.26 1.47 8.36
CA ARG A 45 -15.05 0.54 7.53
C ARG A 45 -16.04 1.30 6.62
N LYS A 46 -16.78 2.27 7.14
CA LYS A 46 -17.74 3.07 6.35
C LYS A 46 -17.06 3.75 5.17
N LYS A 47 -15.90 4.38 5.37
CA LYS A 47 -15.13 5.02 4.29
C LYS A 47 -14.60 4.01 3.28
N ALA A 48 -14.22 2.81 3.72
CA ALA A 48 -13.79 1.74 2.83
C ALA A 48 -14.98 1.26 1.97
N GLU A 49 -16.15 1.04 2.58
CA GLU A 49 -17.40 0.69 1.89
C GLU A 49 -17.79 1.75 0.83
N GLU A 50 -17.85 3.03 1.22
CA GLU A 50 -18.15 4.15 0.32
C GLU A 50 -17.13 4.26 -0.84
N GLY A 51 -15.84 4.04 -0.54
CA GLY A 51 -14.78 4.04 -1.55
C GLY A 51 -14.91 2.88 -2.54
N LEU A 52 -15.19 1.68 -2.05
CA LEU A 52 -15.45 0.51 -2.89
C LEU A 52 -16.67 0.72 -3.79
N GLU A 53 -17.78 1.20 -3.21
CA GLU A 53 -19.00 1.51 -3.96
C GLU A 53 -18.74 2.53 -5.08
N PHE A 54 -17.94 3.57 -4.80
CA PHE A 54 -17.55 4.55 -5.82
C PHE A 54 -16.85 3.92 -7.03
N PHE A 55 -16.06 2.85 -6.80
CA PHE A 55 -15.40 2.08 -7.87
C PHE A 55 -16.27 0.93 -8.40
N GLY A 56 -17.54 0.86 -8.00
CA GLY A 56 -18.50 -0.17 -8.45
C GLY A 56 -18.22 -1.55 -7.85
N LYS A 57 -17.57 -1.60 -6.68
CA LYS A 57 -17.28 -2.84 -5.97
C LYS A 57 -18.09 -2.96 -4.69
N LYS A 58 -18.42 -4.20 -4.35
CA LYS A 58 -19.03 -4.53 -3.05
C LYS A 58 -17.94 -5.09 -2.13
N PRO A 59 -17.95 -4.75 -0.83
CA PRO A 59 -16.97 -5.27 0.11
C PRO A 59 -16.92 -6.81 0.16
N GLU A 60 -18.06 -7.48 -0.07
CA GLU A 60 -18.16 -8.94 -0.10
C GLU A 60 -17.42 -9.58 -1.28
N ASN A 61 -17.07 -8.80 -2.28
CA ASN A 61 -16.36 -9.24 -3.49
C ASN A 61 -14.84 -8.97 -3.40
N ILE A 62 -14.34 -8.59 -2.24
CA ILE A 62 -12.89 -8.46 -2.01
C ILE A 62 -12.31 -9.84 -1.75
N ASP A 63 -11.35 -10.24 -2.56
CA ASP A 63 -10.75 -11.57 -2.56
C ASP A 63 -9.60 -11.71 -1.57
N GLY A 64 -9.01 -10.59 -1.17
CA GLY A 64 -7.93 -10.54 -0.18
C GLY A 64 -7.59 -9.11 0.22
N ILE A 65 -7.00 -9.01 1.40
CA ILE A 65 -6.39 -7.78 1.91
C ILE A 65 -4.91 -8.06 2.10
N VAL A 66 -4.04 -7.26 1.49
CA VAL A 66 -2.60 -7.31 1.78
C VAL A 66 -2.26 -6.13 2.68
N ILE A 67 -1.46 -6.37 3.72
CA ILE A 67 -1.04 -5.31 4.65
C ILE A 67 0.44 -5.03 4.44
N THR A 68 0.77 -3.75 4.28
CA THR A 68 2.15 -3.30 4.11
C THR A 68 2.92 -3.36 5.43
N HIS A 69 2.32 -2.86 6.51
CA HIS A 69 2.86 -2.88 7.88
C HIS A 69 1.78 -2.50 8.91
N GLU A 70 2.11 -2.56 10.19
CA GLU A 70 1.15 -2.49 11.31
C GLU A 70 0.84 -1.08 11.82
N HIS A 71 1.30 0.00 11.23
CA HIS A 71 0.97 1.35 11.69
C HIS A 71 -0.53 1.65 11.60
N SER A 72 -1.00 2.50 12.50
CA SER A 72 -2.44 2.73 12.71
C SER A 72 -3.17 3.25 11.46
N ASP A 73 -2.51 4.05 10.64
CA ASP A 73 -3.04 4.58 9.39
C ASP A 73 -3.06 3.54 8.24
N HIS A 74 -2.60 2.32 8.50
CA HIS A 74 -2.70 1.16 7.60
C HIS A 74 -3.69 0.10 8.11
N ILE A 75 -3.92 0.00 9.42
CA ILE A 75 -4.71 -1.11 9.98
C ILE A 75 -5.90 -0.71 10.87
N LYS A 76 -6.09 0.57 11.22
CA LYS A 76 -7.12 0.95 12.22
C LYS A 76 -8.56 0.58 11.86
N GLY A 77 -8.87 0.42 10.57
CA GLY A 77 -10.19 -0.03 10.11
C GLY A 77 -10.29 -1.53 9.93
N LEU A 78 -9.15 -2.23 9.88
CA LEU A 78 -9.05 -3.64 9.51
C LEU A 78 -9.94 -4.52 10.39
N GLY A 79 -9.83 -4.42 11.71
CA GLY A 79 -10.59 -5.29 12.60
C GLY A 79 -12.10 -5.15 12.46
N VAL A 80 -12.60 -3.92 12.29
CA VAL A 80 -14.04 -3.68 12.07
C VAL A 80 -14.48 -4.20 10.69
N PHE A 81 -13.60 -4.11 9.70
CA PHE A 81 -13.86 -4.63 8.36
C PHE A 81 -13.94 -6.16 8.37
N LEU A 82 -12.94 -6.84 8.97
CA LEU A 82 -12.86 -8.30 9.04
C LEU A 82 -14.02 -8.93 9.83
N ARG A 83 -14.46 -8.31 10.95
CA ARG A 83 -15.61 -8.82 11.71
C ARG A 83 -16.91 -8.84 10.90
N LYS A 84 -17.01 -8.03 9.84
CA LYS A 84 -18.19 -8.01 8.97
C LYS A 84 -18.03 -8.89 7.73
N TYR A 85 -16.86 -8.86 7.08
CA TYR A 85 -16.70 -9.44 5.75
C TYR A 85 -15.82 -10.70 5.70
N GLN A 86 -15.04 -10.98 6.75
CA GLN A 86 -14.20 -12.18 6.88
C GLN A 86 -13.29 -12.43 5.67
N VAL A 87 -12.65 -11.38 5.16
CA VAL A 87 -11.76 -11.45 4.00
C VAL A 87 -10.39 -11.99 4.43
N PRO A 88 -9.76 -12.90 3.66
CA PRO A 88 -8.39 -13.34 3.93
C PRO A 88 -7.40 -12.18 3.94
N VAL A 89 -6.49 -12.17 4.91
CA VAL A 89 -5.44 -11.15 5.09
C VAL A 89 -4.08 -11.79 4.85
N TYR A 90 -3.23 -11.10 4.11
CA TYR A 90 -1.87 -11.53 3.79
C TYR A 90 -0.88 -10.46 4.27
N ALA A 91 0.04 -10.84 5.14
CA ALA A 91 1.08 -9.95 5.64
C ALA A 91 2.30 -10.76 6.10
N THR A 92 3.41 -10.09 6.37
CA THR A 92 4.58 -10.72 6.97
C THR A 92 4.27 -11.18 8.40
N GLU A 93 5.02 -12.15 8.90
CA GLU A 93 4.82 -12.70 10.23
C GLU A 93 4.94 -11.63 11.32
N GLY A 94 5.93 -10.72 11.20
CA GLY A 94 6.11 -9.61 12.12
C GLY A 94 4.89 -8.68 12.17
N THR A 95 4.38 -8.30 11.00
CA THR A 95 3.18 -7.47 10.86
C THR A 95 1.94 -8.17 11.45
N ILE A 96 1.72 -9.47 11.16
CA ILE A 96 0.58 -10.24 11.70
C ILE A 96 0.64 -10.28 13.23
N ASN A 97 1.81 -10.58 13.79
CA ASN A 97 1.98 -10.60 15.25
C ASN A 97 1.63 -9.27 15.91
N CYS A 98 2.04 -8.15 15.30
CA CYS A 98 1.68 -6.82 15.77
C CYS A 98 0.18 -6.55 15.65
N ILE A 99 -0.47 -6.93 14.54
CA ILE A 99 -1.92 -6.76 14.32
C ILE A 99 -2.73 -7.52 15.36
N LEU A 100 -2.42 -8.80 15.58
CA LEU A 100 -3.17 -9.68 16.49
C LEU A 100 -3.04 -9.23 17.95
N ASN A 101 -1.94 -8.57 18.33
CA ASN A 101 -1.73 -7.98 19.65
C ASN A 101 -2.21 -6.53 19.76
N ASN A 102 -2.71 -5.92 18.68
CA ASN A 102 -3.13 -4.52 18.66
C ASN A 102 -4.55 -4.36 19.23
N LYS A 103 -4.67 -3.69 20.37
CA LYS A 103 -5.97 -3.45 21.05
C LYS A 103 -6.94 -2.63 20.20
N THR A 104 -6.47 -1.77 19.31
CA THR A 104 -7.34 -0.93 18.46
C THR A 104 -7.98 -1.71 17.31
N VAL A 105 -7.31 -2.73 16.80
CA VAL A 105 -7.88 -3.68 15.84
C VAL A 105 -8.98 -4.51 16.52
N GLY A 106 -8.77 -4.84 17.79
CA GLY A 106 -9.68 -5.66 18.57
C GLY A 106 -9.62 -7.14 18.16
N LYS A 107 -10.53 -7.94 18.71
CA LYS A 107 -10.57 -9.38 18.45
C LYS A 107 -10.98 -9.64 16.99
N VAL A 108 -10.16 -10.39 16.27
CA VAL A 108 -10.38 -10.88 14.90
C VAL A 108 -10.08 -12.38 14.86
N ASP A 109 -10.61 -13.06 13.87
CA ASP A 109 -10.33 -14.46 13.62
C ASP A 109 -8.90 -14.61 13.07
N SER A 110 -8.06 -15.36 13.80
CA SER A 110 -6.67 -15.60 13.39
C SER A 110 -6.56 -16.44 12.12
N ASP A 111 -7.55 -17.26 11.82
CA ASP A 111 -7.55 -18.14 10.66
C ASP A 111 -7.68 -17.38 9.33
N LEU A 112 -8.06 -16.11 9.39
CA LEU A 112 -8.06 -15.21 8.23
C LEU A 112 -6.65 -14.80 7.81
N PHE A 113 -5.64 -14.92 8.68
CA PHE A 113 -4.30 -14.39 8.41
C PHE A 113 -3.39 -15.43 7.77
N ASN A 114 -2.79 -15.04 6.66
CA ASN A 114 -1.87 -15.85 5.86
C ASN A 114 -0.49 -15.18 5.86
N VAL A 115 0.52 -15.91 6.32
CA VAL A 115 1.90 -15.40 6.36
C VAL A 115 2.49 -15.40 4.96
N ILE A 116 2.99 -14.25 4.52
CA ILE A 116 3.79 -14.11 3.30
C ILE A 116 5.25 -13.81 3.67
N LYS A 117 6.15 -14.01 2.71
CA LYS A 117 7.58 -13.74 2.90
C LYS A 117 8.03 -12.68 1.90
N PRO A 118 8.80 -11.66 2.36
CA PRO A 118 9.42 -10.72 1.45
C PRO A 118 10.23 -11.42 0.36
N ASP A 119 10.25 -10.86 -0.83
CA ASP A 119 10.96 -11.35 -2.02
C ASP A 119 10.50 -12.76 -2.50
N ARG A 120 9.30 -13.21 -2.07
CA ARG A 120 8.65 -14.41 -2.54
C ARG A 120 7.26 -14.11 -3.06
N ASP A 121 7.04 -14.41 -4.33
CA ASP A 121 5.76 -14.27 -4.99
C ASP A 121 4.70 -15.22 -4.41
N PHE A 122 3.47 -14.78 -4.46
CA PHE A 122 2.28 -15.55 -4.13
C PHE A 122 1.10 -15.02 -4.96
N SER A 123 -0.02 -15.75 -4.96
CA SER A 123 -1.18 -15.36 -5.75
C SER A 123 -2.43 -15.22 -4.90
N ILE A 124 -3.25 -14.25 -5.22
CA ILE A 124 -4.63 -14.14 -4.78
C ILE A 124 -5.49 -14.26 -6.03
N LYS A 125 -6.14 -15.41 -6.20
CA LYS A 125 -6.81 -15.80 -7.46
C LYS A 125 -5.85 -15.71 -8.65
N ASP A 126 -6.12 -14.83 -9.60
CA ASP A 126 -5.37 -14.66 -10.85
C ASP A 126 -4.45 -13.43 -10.86
N ILE A 127 -4.31 -12.74 -9.74
CA ILE A 127 -3.31 -11.69 -9.54
C ILE A 127 -2.13 -12.29 -8.76
N GLU A 128 -0.94 -12.20 -9.35
CA GLU A 128 0.33 -12.54 -8.71
C GLU A 128 0.89 -11.31 -7.99
N LEU A 129 1.43 -11.51 -6.79
CA LEU A 129 1.96 -10.46 -5.94
C LEU A 129 3.39 -10.77 -5.53
N LEU A 130 4.24 -9.77 -5.58
CA LEU A 130 5.59 -9.80 -5.03
C LEU A 130 5.70 -8.77 -3.90
N PRO A 131 5.74 -9.22 -2.63
CA PRO A 131 6.06 -8.35 -1.51
C PRO A 131 7.56 -8.06 -1.52
N LEU A 132 7.93 -6.79 -1.46
CA LEU A 132 9.31 -6.32 -1.43
C LEU A 132 9.60 -5.65 -0.09
N HIS A 133 10.63 -6.09 0.60
CA HIS A 133 11.04 -5.47 1.86
C HIS A 133 11.42 -4.00 1.64
N ILE A 134 10.98 -3.12 2.54
CA ILE A 134 11.25 -1.68 2.49
C ILE A 134 11.87 -1.19 3.80
N SER A 135 12.57 -0.06 3.72
CA SER A 135 13.13 0.61 4.89
C SER A 135 12.08 1.49 5.55
N HIS A 136 11.49 1.01 6.65
CA HIS A 136 10.52 1.74 7.46
C HIS A 136 10.61 1.33 8.94
N ASP A 137 10.09 2.16 9.86
CA ASP A 137 10.14 1.94 11.31
C ASP A 137 8.99 1.02 11.81
N ALA A 138 8.82 -0.12 11.16
CA ALA A 138 7.81 -1.14 11.46
C ALA A 138 8.44 -2.52 11.68
N ALA A 139 7.66 -3.51 12.09
CA ALA A 139 8.17 -4.83 12.49
C ALA A 139 8.78 -5.61 11.31
N ASP A 140 8.10 -5.64 10.16
CA ASP A 140 8.59 -6.31 8.94
C ASP A 140 7.86 -5.74 7.72
N PRO A 141 8.17 -4.46 7.34
CA PRO A 141 7.41 -3.69 6.37
C PRO A 141 7.72 -4.12 4.94
N VAL A 142 6.67 -4.14 4.10
CA VAL A 142 6.78 -4.45 2.66
C VAL A 142 5.98 -3.46 1.83
N CYS A 143 6.41 -3.24 0.59
CA CYS A 143 5.58 -2.74 -0.48
C CYS A 143 5.18 -3.89 -1.41
N TYR A 144 4.21 -3.67 -2.29
CA TYR A 144 3.70 -4.72 -3.15
C TYR A 144 3.80 -4.35 -4.62
N ARG A 145 4.31 -5.29 -5.43
CA ARG A 145 4.17 -5.30 -6.88
C ARG A 145 3.15 -6.35 -7.28
N PHE A 146 2.24 -6.00 -8.19
CA PHE A 146 1.16 -6.83 -8.70
C PHE A 146 1.37 -7.12 -10.17
N PHE A 147 1.06 -8.35 -10.56
CA PHE A 147 1.20 -8.81 -11.95
C PHE A 147 -0.10 -9.44 -12.45
N GLU A 148 -0.43 -9.16 -13.69
CA GLU A 148 -1.40 -9.89 -14.47
C GLU A 148 -0.90 -10.02 -15.90
N LYS A 149 -0.50 -11.21 -16.30
CA LYS A 149 0.15 -11.47 -17.60
C LYS A 149 1.38 -10.56 -17.77
N GLU A 150 1.34 -9.69 -18.79
CA GLU A 150 2.43 -8.73 -19.07
C GLU A 150 2.24 -7.38 -18.36
N LYS A 151 1.13 -7.19 -17.62
CA LYS A 151 0.85 -5.94 -16.91
C LYS A 151 1.32 -5.99 -15.47
N SER A 152 1.86 -4.88 -15.01
CA SER A 152 2.25 -4.77 -13.60
C SER A 152 2.03 -3.37 -13.03
N CYS A 153 1.66 -3.33 -11.76
CA CYS A 153 1.62 -2.09 -11.00
C CYS A 153 2.24 -2.29 -9.62
N ALA A 154 2.55 -1.20 -8.94
CA ALA A 154 3.09 -1.25 -7.58
C ALA A 154 2.42 -0.24 -6.66
N VAL A 155 2.37 -0.58 -5.37
CA VAL A 155 2.00 0.30 -4.26
C VAL A 155 3.20 0.39 -3.34
N VAL A 156 3.82 1.56 -3.27
CA VAL A 156 5.05 1.84 -2.52
C VAL A 156 4.78 3.04 -1.62
N THR A 157 4.41 2.77 -0.39
CA THR A 157 4.16 3.76 0.66
C THR A 157 5.12 3.52 1.82
N ASP A 158 5.35 4.54 2.64
CA ASP A 158 6.14 4.45 3.86
C ASP A 158 7.57 3.95 3.61
N LEU A 159 8.23 4.62 2.69
CA LEU A 159 9.59 4.29 2.26
C LEU A 159 10.57 5.37 2.70
N GLY A 160 11.42 5.08 3.68
CA GLY A 160 12.44 6.03 4.14
C GLY A 160 13.58 6.19 3.13
N GLU A 161 14.17 5.08 2.71
CA GLU A 161 15.20 5.02 1.68
C GLU A 161 15.04 3.80 0.79
N TYR A 162 15.65 3.81 -0.38
CA TYR A 162 15.62 2.71 -1.33
C TYR A 162 17.00 2.38 -1.88
N ASP A 163 17.22 1.11 -2.15
CA ASP A 163 18.44 0.56 -2.72
C ASP A 163 18.25 0.17 -4.21
N ASP A 164 19.32 -0.27 -4.84
CA ASP A 164 19.31 -0.72 -6.23
C ASP A 164 18.49 -2.01 -6.44
N LYS A 165 18.38 -2.84 -5.39
CA LYS A 165 17.56 -4.06 -5.44
C LYS A 165 16.08 -3.70 -5.57
N LEU A 166 15.58 -2.79 -4.72
CA LEU A 166 14.20 -2.32 -4.79
C LEU A 166 13.90 -1.66 -6.13
N VAL A 167 14.80 -0.77 -6.60
CA VAL A 167 14.64 -0.12 -7.90
C VAL A 167 14.60 -1.14 -9.03
N SER A 168 15.46 -2.15 -9.02
CA SER A 168 15.46 -3.22 -10.04
C SER A 168 14.16 -4.02 -10.02
N SER A 169 13.64 -4.31 -8.82
CA SER A 169 12.38 -5.03 -8.63
C SER A 169 11.14 -4.23 -9.07
N LEU A 170 11.24 -2.91 -9.17
CA LEU A 170 10.18 -2.00 -9.61
C LEU A 170 10.31 -1.53 -11.05
N GLN A 171 11.22 -2.11 -11.85
CA GLN A 171 11.38 -1.75 -13.27
C GLN A 171 10.20 -2.24 -14.12
N ASN A 172 9.95 -1.55 -15.23
CA ASN A 172 8.95 -1.93 -16.23
C ASN A 172 7.50 -2.03 -15.70
N LEU A 173 7.13 -1.19 -14.73
CA LEU A 173 5.76 -1.03 -14.29
C LEU A 173 4.92 -0.33 -15.37
N ASP A 174 3.62 -0.64 -15.43
CA ASP A 174 2.63 0.11 -16.22
C ASP A 174 2.00 1.24 -15.39
N ALA A 175 1.89 1.05 -14.05
CA ALA A 175 1.44 2.07 -13.11
C ALA A 175 2.11 1.91 -11.75
N ALA A 176 2.15 3.01 -10.99
CA ALA A 176 2.61 2.99 -9.61
C ALA A 176 1.86 3.99 -8.75
N LEU A 177 1.61 3.62 -7.49
CA LEU A 177 1.37 4.57 -6.42
C LEU A 177 2.66 4.65 -5.61
N ILE A 178 3.26 5.82 -5.54
CA ILE A 178 4.54 6.05 -4.86
C ILE A 178 4.38 7.17 -3.85
N GLU A 179 4.98 6.98 -2.69
CA GLU A 179 5.02 7.99 -1.64
C GLU A 179 5.69 9.29 -2.11
N SER A 180 5.07 10.41 -1.78
CA SER A 180 5.62 11.76 -1.91
C SER A 180 5.16 12.57 -0.70
N ASN A 181 5.82 12.36 0.43
CA ASN A 181 5.28 12.68 1.75
C ASN A 181 5.45 14.15 2.13
N HIS A 182 6.61 14.73 1.91
CA HIS A 182 6.92 16.07 2.40
C HIS A 182 7.91 16.84 1.51
N ASP A 183 7.76 18.16 1.53
CA ASP A 183 8.79 19.10 1.11
C ASP A 183 9.83 19.23 2.23
N VAL A 184 11.12 19.11 1.91
CA VAL A 184 12.22 19.14 2.90
C VAL A 184 12.26 20.49 3.64
N ASN A 185 12.12 21.61 2.92
CA ASN A 185 12.18 22.94 3.54
C ASN A 185 10.97 23.18 4.44
N MET A 186 9.76 22.80 3.98
CA MET A 186 8.54 22.90 4.79
C MET A 186 8.62 22.04 6.04
N LEU A 187 9.18 20.82 5.97
CA LEU A 187 9.39 19.99 7.13
C LEU A 187 10.38 20.63 8.11
N GLN A 188 11.51 21.15 7.61
CA GLN A 188 12.54 21.77 8.44
C GLN A 188 12.05 23.01 9.17
N THR A 189 11.31 23.89 8.47
CA THR A 189 10.82 25.17 9.01
C THR A 189 9.47 25.07 9.71
N GLY A 190 8.72 23.98 9.49
CA GLY A 190 7.40 23.76 10.04
C GLY A 190 7.37 23.60 11.57
N PRO A 191 6.18 23.62 12.18
CA PRO A 191 6.00 23.66 13.63
C PRO A 191 6.21 22.33 14.35
N TYR A 192 6.55 21.24 13.64
CA TYR A 192 6.71 19.92 14.25
C TYR A 192 7.88 19.88 15.22
N PRO A 193 7.77 19.12 16.35
CA PRO A 193 8.89 18.86 17.23
C PRO A 193 10.08 18.25 16.47
N TYR A 194 11.28 18.58 16.92
CA TYR A 194 12.52 18.12 16.24
C TYR A 194 12.61 16.59 16.13
N SER A 195 12.21 15.86 17.17
CA SER A 195 12.17 14.40 17.15
C SER A 195 11.26 13.84 16.07
N LEU A 196 10.10 14.47 15.83
CA LEU A 196 9.19 14.07 14.76
C LEU A 196 9.77 14.38 13.38
N LYS A 197 10.42 15.55 13.21
CA LYS A 197 11.12 15.87 11.97
C LYS A 197 12.20 14.85 11.64
N GLN A 198 13.01 14.47 12.65
CA GLN A 198 14.05 13.44 12.48
C GLN A 198 13.46 12.07 12.11
N ARG A 199 12.35 11.68 12.73
CA ARG A 199 11.66 10.44 12.38
C ARG A 199 11.17 10.46 10.93
N ILE A 200 10.52 11.55 10.50
CA ILE A 200 10.01 11.70 9.13
C ILE A 200 11.15 11.65 8.11
N TRP A 201 12.24 12.37 8.37
CA TRP A 201 13.38 12.50 7.45
C TRP A 201 14.37 11.34 7.51
N GLY A 202 14.33 10.51 8.55
CA GLY A 202 15.28 9.42 8.74
C GLY A 202 15.16 8.32 7.67
N ASN A 203 16.19 7.48 7.57
CA ASN A 203 16.25 6.37 6.60
C ASN A 203 15.13 5.35 6.75
N LYS A 204 14.45 5.34 7.89
CA LYS A 204 13.24 4.55 8.16
C LYS A 204 11.98 5.40 8.24
N GLY A 205 12.03 6.64 7.77
CA GLY A 205 10.91 7.56 7.76
C GLY A 205 10.11 7.49 6.46
N HIS A 206 10.06 8.60 5.74
CA HIS A 206 9.24 8.77 4.55
C HIS A 206 10.00 9.48 3.42
N LEU A 207 9.69 9.15 2.17
CA LEU A 207 10.26 9.82 1.01
C LEU A 207 9.84 11.28 0.94
N SER A 208 10.82 12.17 0.84
CA SER A 208 10.56 13.55 0.44
C SER A 208 10.11 13.61 -1.02
N ASN A 209 9.51 14.76 -1.41
CA ASN A 209 9.10 14.99 -2.79
C ASN A 209 10.28 14.86 -3.76
N GLU A 210 11.47 15.36 -3.36
CA GLU A 210 12.69 15.26 -4.17
C GLU A 210 13.19 13.81 -4.27
N ALA A 211 13.14 13.04 -3.18
CA ALA A 211 13.54 11.64 -3.18
C ALA A 211 12.59 10.79 -4.04
N CYS A 212 11.28 11.06 -3.96
CA CYS A 212 10.27 10.49 -4.84
C CYS A 212 10.57 10.81 -6.31
N GLY A 213 10.88 12.06 -6.64
CA GLY A 213 11.25 12.47 -8.00
C GLY A 213 12.49 11.74 -8.52
N ARG A 214 13.51 11.55 -7.68
CA ARG A 214 14.71 10.75 -8.05
C ARG A 214 14.38 9.27 -8.27
N LEU A 215 13.54 8.67 -7.41
CA LEU A 215 13.07 7.30 -7.60
C LEU A 215 12.30 7.17 -8.92
N LEU A 216 11.33 8.04 -9.15
CA LEU A 216 10.55 8.05 -10.38
C LEU A 216 11.43 8.15 -11.63
N ASN A 217 12.44 9.04 -11.62
CA ASN A 217 13.38 9.16 -12.73
C ASN A 217 14.13 7.84 -13.04
N ARG A 218 14.39 7.02 -12.03
CA ARG A 218 15.01 5.69 -12.19
C ARG A 218 14.02 4.63 -12.70
N LEU A 219 12.71 4.82 -12.47
CA LEU A 219 11.64 3.89 -12.85
C LEU A 219 11.02 4.25 -14.21
N LEU A 220 11.25 5.45 -14.74
CA LEU A 220 10.70 5.89 -16.02
C LEU A 220 11.05 4.92 -17.14
N SER A 221 10.05 4.53 -17.89
CA SER A 221 10.15 3.68 -19.06
C SER A 221 8.96 3.96 -19.99
N ASP A 222 9.03 3.47 -21.22
CA ASP A 222 7.89 3.57 -22.15
C ASP A 222 6.63 2.84 -21.65
N ARG A 223 6.76 1.98 -20.65
CA ARG A 223 5.64 1.25 -20.05
C ARG A 223 4.93 2.03 -18.96
N LEU A 224 5.65 2.82 -18.15
CA LEU A 224 5.09 3.54 -17.01
C LEU A 224 4.24 4.73 -17.47
N LYS A 225 2.94 4.53 -17.57
CA LYS A 225 1.98 5.52 -18.08
C LYS A 225 1.20 6.25 -17.00
N HIS A 226 1.10 5.66 -15.81
CA HIS A 226 0.28 6.21 -14.73
C HIS A 226 1.06 6.20 -13.41
N ILE A 227 1.15 7.38 -12.81
CA ILE A 227 1.77 7.58 -11.51
C ILE A 227 0.77 8.28 -10.61
N LEU A 228 0.54 7.71 -9.43
CA LEU A 228 -0.20 8.30 -8.34
C LEU A 228 0.81 8.68 -7.27
N LEU A 229 0.84 9.93 -6.86
CA LEU A 229 1.61 10.36 -5.70
C LEU A 229 0.70 10.25 -4.48
N GLY A 230 1.17 9.53 -3.46
CA GLY A 230 0.40 9.21 -2.27
C GLY A 230 1.14 9.50 -0.97
N HIS A 231 0.45 9.29 0.13
CA HIS A 231 0.94 9.40 1.50
C HIS A 231 1.51 10.79 1.81
#